data_cd04915d36b8fd2e20c19b1436e73078
#
_entry.id   cd04915d36b8fd2e20c19b1436e73078
#
_cell.length_a   1.000
_cell.length_b   1.000
_cell.length_c   1.000
_cell.angle_alpha   90.00
_cell.angle_beta   90.00
_cell.angle_gamma   90.00
#
_symmetry.space_group_name_H-M   'P 1'
#
loop_
_entity.id
_entity.type
_entity.pdbx_description
1 polymer ?
#
loop_
_entity_poly.entity_id
_entity_poly.type
_entity_poly.pdbx_seq_one_letter_code
_entity_poly.pdbx_strand_id
1 'polypeptide(L)'
;MSYSTQQDILDFVEDNNVKFVRFAFCDIFGTQKNIAVLANDLPKALEDGVCFDGSSIAGFMKVEESDLVLRPDLSTVTILPWRPTEGRVMQFFCDVEKPDGAAFGGNCRGFLRQMSRSFRKLGLTCNVGAECEFYLFENDDRGRPTRIPIDFGGYFDVAPLDAGENLRRDICLTMEQMGMSPQHSHHESGHGQNEIDCHYAGPLKTADNVMMFKQIVRAVAMRNGIHASFLPKPLPDQAGSGLHINLSLYMDGRNLFEGDIAPDSIAGSFMAGVLAHSRELTVFTNPLPNSYQRFGCDEAPRYVSWSRQNRSQLVRLPSAHGEFCRVELRGPDPAGNPYLVIGLILAAGLDGIERKLPLPEAVNRNLFHPSAAAGLESLPRTLREAITVAGQSEFISAELPVALQNKYFEYQTQLCHDAESAPCLLYTSDAADDRISVD
;
A
#
# COMPACT_ATOMS: atom_id res chain seq x y z
N MET A 1 5.15 23.11 6.33
CA MET A 1 4.18 24.17 5.95
C MET A 1 3.01 23.47 5.27
N SER A 2 1.79 23.93 5.51
CA SER A 2 0.60 23.38 4.84
C SER A 2 0.26 24.33 3.69
N TYR A 3 0.46 23.88 2.46
CA TYR A 3 0.06 24.64 1.27
C TYR A 3 -1.43 24.36 1.03
N SER A 4 -2.24 25.39 1.01
CA SER A 4 -3.71 25.27 0.92
C SER A 4 -4.32 26.09 -0.21
N THR A 5 -3.59 27.05 -0.75
CA THR A 5 -4.04 27.94 -1.83
C THR A 5 -3.18 27.77 -3.10
N GLN A 6 -3.75 28.12 -4.23
CA GLN A 6 -3.00 28.15 -5.49
C GLN A 6 -1.81 29.12 -5.42
N GLN A 7 -1.97 30.27 -4.75
CA GLN A 7 -0.89 31.23 -4.60
C GLN A 7 0.28 30.67 -3.81
N ASP A 8 0.02 29.95 -2.69
CA ASP A 8 1.08 29.27 -1.92
C ASP A 8 1.92 28.35 -2.81
N ILE A 9 1.27 27.66 -3.77
CA ILE A 9 1.95 26.75 -4.71
C ILE A 9 2.77 27.52 -5.74
N LEU A 10 2.27 28.64 -6.26
CA LEU A 10 3.00 29.47 -7.23
C LEU A 10 4.24 30.08 -6.58
N ASP A 11 4.11 30.59 -5.36
CA ASP A 11 5.22 31.11 -4.57
C ASP A 11 6.26 30.03 -4.29
N PHE A 12 5.80 28.81 -3.92
CA PHE A 12 6.68 27.65 -3.73
C PHE A 12 7.47 27.29 -5.00
N VAL A 13 6.83 27.33 -6.18
CA VAL A 13 7.47 27.07 -7.47
C VAL A 13 8.59 28.06 -7.75
N GLU A 14 8.35 29.36 -7.50
CA GLU A 14 9.34 30.43 -7.69
C GLU A 14 10.50 30.26 -6.70
N ASP A 15 10.22 30.16 -5.42
CA ASP A 15 11.21 30.04 -4.33
C ASP A 15 12.12 28.83 -4.50
N ASN A 16 11.61 27.74 -5.07
CA ASN A 16 12.35 26.50 -5.25
C ASN A 16 12.92 26.29 -6.67
N ASN A 17 12.81 27.28 -7.57
CA ASN A 17 13.24 27.18 -8.98
C ASN A 17 12.70 25.90 -9.66
N VAL A 18 11.42 25.61 -9.46
CA VAL A 18 10.74 24.46 -10.09
C VAL A 18 10.50 24.76 -11.57
N LYS A 19 10.79 23.79 -12.43
CA LYS A 19 10.55 23.89 -13.89
C LYS A 19 9.56 22.84 -14.39
N PHE A 20 9.43 21.72 -13.69
CA PHE A 20 8.52 20.63 -14.05
C PHE A 20 7.66 20.27 -12.86
N VAL A 21 6.36 20.07 -13.12
CA VAL A 21 5.36 19.71 -12.12
C VAL A 21 4.72 18.40 -12.53
N ARG A 22 4.81 17.36 -11.69
CA ARG A 22 4.19 16.09 -11.91
C ARG A 22 2.84 15.99 -11.22
N PHE A 23 1.83 15.66 -11.99
CA PHE A 23 0.49 15.33 -11.55
C PHE A 23 0.43 13.82 -11.43
N ALA A 24 0.74 13.29 -10.23
CA ALA A 24 0.81 11.84 -9.99
C ALA A 24 -0.55 11.29 -9.54
N PHE A 25 -0.90 10.13 -10.04
CA PHE A 25 -2.10 9.39 -9.67
C PHE A 25 -1.80 7.89 -9.65
N CYS A 26 -2.76 7.09 -9.23
CA CYS A 26 -2.62 5.65 -9.14
C CYS A 26 -3.69 4.98 -10.00
N ASP A 27 -3.32 3.95 -10.76
CA ASP A 27 -4.30 3.08 -11.39
C ASP A 27 -4.95 2.13 -10.36
N ILE A 28 -5.94 1.34 -10.79
CA ILE A 28 -6.66 0.44 -9.86
C ILE A 28 -5.78 -0.69 -9.31
N PHE A 29 -4.63 -0.96 -9.90
CA PHE A 29 -3.70 -2.02 -9.50
C PHE A 29 -2.57 -1.53 -8.57
N GLY A 30 -2.54 -0.24 -8.24
CA GLY A 30 -1.52 0.32 -7.36
C GLY A 30 -0.27 0.82 -8.09
N THR A 31 -0.30 0.91 -9.42
CA THR A 31 0.81 1.46 -10.18
C THR A 31 0.72 2.97 -10.25
N GLN A 32 1.77 3.66 -9.81
CA GLN A 32 1.83 5.11 -9.90
C GLN A 32 2.08 5.56 -11.35
N LYS A 33 1.27 6.50 -11.79
CA LYS A 33 1.36 7.18 -13.09
C LYS A 33 1.54 8.67 -12.87
N ASN A 34 2.02 9.40 -13.87
CA ASN A 34 2.05 10.86 -13.80
C ASN A 34 2.01 11.50 -15.19
N ILE A 35 1.57 12.77 -15.21
CA ILE A 35 1.73 13.67 -16.34
C ILE A 35 2.60 14.83 -15.88
N ALA A 36 3.57 15.27 -16.68
CA ALA A 36 4.41 16.41 -16.38
C ALA A 36 3.91 17.67 -17.10
N VAL A 37 3.78 18.75 -16.36
CA VAL A 37 3.42 20.10 -16.85
C VAL A 37 4.60 21.02 -16.60
N LEU A 38 4.87 21.95 -17.52
CA LEU A 38 5.86 23.00 -17.28
C LEU A 38 5.35 24.01 -16.24
N ALA A 39 6.24 24.59 -15.46
CA ALA A 39 5.88 25.55 -14.42
C ALA A 39 5.09 26.74 -14.96
N ASN A 40 5.34 27.19 -16.18
CA ASN A 40 4.62 28.29 -16.81
C ASN A 40 3.14 27.97 -17.09
N ASP A 41 2.80 26.70 -17.29
CA ASP A 41 1.43 26.23 -17.55
C ASP A 41 0.70 25.82 -16.26
N LEU A 42 1.41 25.84 -15.12
CA LEU A 42 0.87 25.40 -13.84
C LEU A 42 -0.38 26.18 -13.40
N PRO A 43 -0.46 27.56 -13.53
CA PRO A 43 -1.65 28.29 -13.10
C PRO A 43 -2.93 27.74 -13.76
N LYS A 44 -2.88 27.47 -15.07
CA LYS A 44 -3.99 26.91 -15.81
C LYS A 44 -4.29 25.46 -15.37
N ALA A 45 -3.25 24.65 -15.16
CA ALA A 45 -3.41 23.26 -14.70
C ALA A 45 -4.00 23.16 -13.28
N LEU A 46 -3.77 24.17 -12.42
CA LEU A 46 -4.39 24.24 -11.09
C LEU A 46 -5.87 24.65 -11.17
N GLU A 47 -6.25 25.51 -12.11
CA GLU A 47 -7.62 25.99 -12.31
C GLU A 47 -8.48 24.91 -13.01
N ASP A 48 -8.04 24.45 -14.18
CA ASP A 48 -8.81 23.57 -15.08
C ASP A 48 -8.61 22.08 -14.75
N GLY A 49 -7.53 21.72 -14.06
CA GLY A 49 -7.01 20.36 -13.98
C GLY A 49 -6.23 19.97 -15.24
N VAL A 50 -5.75 18.74 -15.28
CA VAL A 50 -5.01 18.18 -16.43
C VAL A 50 -5.82 17.05 -17.06
N CYS A 51 -6.32 17.30 -18.27
CA CYS A 51 -7.04 16.27 -19.05
C CYS A 51 -6.07 15.20 -19.59
N PHE A 52 -6.52 13.97 -19.62
CA PHE A 52 -5.74 12.85 -20.16
C PHE A 52 -6.63 11.74 -20.71
N ASP A 53 -6.06 10.91 -21.56
CA ASP A 53 -6.69 9.70 -22.08
C ASP A 53 -6.65 8.56 -21.05
N GLY A 54 -7.77 8.32 -20.38
CA GLY A 54 -7.93 7.21 -19.43
C GLY A 54 -8.04 5.84 -20.08
N SER A 55 -8.28 5.75 -21.41
CA SER A 55 -8.41 4.45 -22.09
C SER A 55 -7.07 3.72 -22.20
N SER A 56 -5.97 4.46 -22.18
CA SER A 56 -4.61 3.91 -22.17
C SER A 56 -4.15 3.45 -20.79
N ILE A 57 -4.95 3.69 -19.73
CA ILE A 57 -4.63 3.27 -18.36
C ILE A 57 -5.37 1.95 -18.05
N ALA A 58 -4.60 0.93 -17.68
CA ALA A 58 -5.17 -0.37 -17.35
C ALA A 58 -6.26 -0.25 -16.25
N GLY A 59 -7.43 -0.81 -16.56
CA GLY A 59 -8.58 -0.80 -15.64
C GLY A 59 -9.35 0.52 -15.55
N PHE A 60 -9.03 1.57 -16.32
CA PHE A 60 -9.76 2.84 -16.27
C PHE A 60 -10.96 2.87 -17.22
N MET A 61 -10.80 3.39 -18.43
CA MET A 61 -11.91 3.73 -19.32
C MET A 61 -11.90 2.90 -20.61
N LYS A 62 -13.01 2.97 -21.36
CA LYS A 62 -13.05 2.49 -22.73
C LYS A 62 -12.70 3.64 -23.66
N VAL A 63 -12.32 3.32 -24.91
CA VAL A 63 -11.92 4.31 -25.94
C VAL A 63 -13.05 5.31 -26.24
N GLU A 64 -14.29 4.87 -26.14
CA GLU A 64 -15.47 5.69 -26.43
C GLU A 64 -15.77 6.75 -25.33
N GLU A 65 -15.20 6.59 -24.14
CA GLU A 65 -15.38 7.49 -23.00
C GLU A 65 -14.03 7.73 -22.31
N SER A 66 -13.01 8.15 -23.08
CA SER A 66 -11.62 8.13 -22.66
C SER A 66 -11.20 9.27 -21.74
N ASP A 67 -11.88 10.41 -21.84
CA ASP A 67 -11.39 11.64 -21.19
C ASP A 67 -11.60 11.64 -19.68
N LEU A 68 -10.52 11.89 -18.96
CA LEU A 68 -10.48 12.08 -17.50
C LEU A 68 -9.66 13.32 -17.15
N VAL A 69 -9.83 13.82 -15.93
CA VAL A 69 -9.16 15.02 -15.42
C VAL A 69 -8.44 14.71 -14.13
N LEU A 70 -7.17 15.11 -14.02
CA LEU A 70 -6.41 15.09 -12.78
C LEU A 70 -6.65 16.40 -12.00
N ARG A 71 -7.07 16.25 -10.74
CA ARG A 71 -7.21 17.37 -9.79
C ARG A 71 -6.13 17.23 -8.71
N PRO A 72 -5.16 18.15 -8.63
CA PRO A 72 -4.07 18.06 -7.67
C PRO A 72 -4.57 18.34 -6.24
N ASP A 73 -4.09 17.53 -5.30
CA ASP A 73 -4.22 17.79 -3.87
C ASP A 73 -3.02 18.64 -3.43
N LEU A 74 -3.26 19.96 -3.26
CA LEU A 74 -2.21 20.93 -2.96
C LEU A 74 -1.44 20.62 -1.68
N SER A 75 -2.09 19.95 -0.72
CA SER A 75 -1.45 19.55 0.54
C SER A 75 -0.37 18.48 0.38
N THR A 76 -0.26 17.85 -0.80
CA THR A 76 0.68 16.76 -1.10
C THR A 76 1.92 17.22 -1.86
N VAL A 77 2.08 18.54 -2.09
CA VAL A 77 3.22 19.09 -2.81
C VAL A 77 4.55 18.65 -2.20
N THR A 78 5.47 18.18 -3.05
CA THR A 78 6.83 17.82 -2.64
C THR A 78 7.81 17.99 -3.80
N ILE A 79 9.09 18.29 -3.47
CA ILE A 79 10.20 18.25 -4.43
C ILE A 79 10.70 16.79 -4.54
N LEU A 80 11.13 16.38 -5.73
CA LEU A 80 11.75 15.09 -5.97
C LEU A 80 13.29 15.21 -5.87
N PRO A 81 13.93 14.83 -4.74
CA PRO A 81 15.35 15.11 -4.49
C PRO A 81 16.31 14.36 -5.42
N TRP A 82 15.90 13.26 -6.00
CA TRP A 82 16.71 12.48 -6.96
C TRP A 82 16.74 13.08 -8.37
N ARG A 83 16.05 14.17 -8.60
CA ARG A 83 16.07 14.93 -9.85
C ARG A 83 17.11 16.05 -9.76
N PRO A 84 17.54 16.62 -10.89
CA PRO A 84 18.50 17.73 -10.89
C PRO A 84 18.08 18.89 -9.96
N THR A 85 19.06 19.49 -9.29
CA THR A 85 18.83 20.63 -8.37
C THR A 85 18.58 21.93 -9.13
N GLU A 86 19.06 22.03 -10.35
CA GLU A 86 18.75 23.13 -11.27
C GLU A 86 17.55 22.74 -12.13
N GLY A 87 16.52 23.60 -12.13
CA GLY A 87 15.25 23.26 -12.78
C GLY A 87 14.51 22.12 -12.11
N ARG A 88 14.32 22.24 -10.79
CA ARG A 88 13.73 21.20 -9.94
C ARG A 88 12.41 20.66 -10.46
N VAL A 89 12.13 19.42 -10.06
CA VAL A 89 10.85 18.74 -10.32
C VAL A 89 10.08 18.65 -9.02
N MET A 90 8.84 19.10 -9.02
CA MET A 90 7.89 18.88 -7.92
C MET A 90 6.78 17.91 -8.34
N GLN A 91 6.06 17.39 -7.38
CA GLN A 91 4.96 16.45 -7.58
C GLN A 91 3.79 16.77 -6.66
N PHE A 92 2.57 16.55 -7.17
CA PHE A 92 1.33 16.38 -6.39
C PHE A 92 0.80 14.96 -6.53
N PHE A 93 0.09 14.48 -5.52
CA PHE A 93 -0.90 13.42 -5.74
C PHE A 93 -2.22 14.05 -6.20
N CYS A 94 -2.87 13.38 -7.16
CA CYS A 94 -4.11 13.86 -7.76
C CYS A 94 -5.26 12.90 -7.51
N ASP A 95 -6.45 13.46 -7.42
CA ASP A 95 -7.67 12.72 -7.65
C ASP A 95 -7.99 12.67 -9.14
N VAL A 96 -8.71 11.63 -9.55
CA VAL A 96 -9.17 11.46 -10.94
C VAL A 96 -10.67 11.70 -10.98
N GLU A 97 -11.11 12.57 -11.87
CA GLU A 97 -12.51 12.97 -12.06
C GLU A 97 -12.93 12.84 -13.52
N LYS A 98 -14.23 12.82 -13.77
CA LYS A 98 -14.76 12.98 -15.11
C LYS A 98 -14.69 14.45 -15.55
N PRO A 99 -14.76 14.75 -16.88
CA PRO A 99 -14.69 16.13 -17.35
C PRO A 99 -15.79 17.05 -16.82
N ASP A 100 -16.94 16.53 -16.46
CA ASP A 100 -18.06 17.24 -15.84
C ASP A 100 -17.91 17.45 -14.32
N GLY A 101 -16.79 17.03 -13.74
CA GLY A 101 -16.53 17.07 -12.28
C GLY A 101 -17.16 15.92 -11.50
N ALA A 102 -17.84 14.97 -12.15
CA ALA A 102 -18.39 13.81 -11.47
C ALA A 102 -17.28 12.85 -11.01
N ALA A 103 -17.56 12.12 -9.93
CA ALA A 103 -16.63 11.14 -9.41
C ALA A 103 -16.35 10.03 -10.42
N PHE A 104 -15.08 9.70 -10.59
CA PHE A 104 -14.64 8.54 -11.38
C PHE A 104 -14.52 7.31 -10.48
N GLY A 105 -15.23 6.23 -10.84
CA GLY A 105 -15.27 4.99 -10.03
C GLY A 105 -13.92 4.28 -9.89
N GLY A 106 -12.94 4.54 -10.75
CA GLY A 106 -11.56 4.03 -10.66
C GLY A 106 -10.63 4.88 -9.78
N ASN A 107 -11.12 5.98 -9.17
CA ASN A 107 -10.35 6.82 -8.27
C ASN A 107 -10.19 6.14 -6.90
N CYS A 108 -9.21 5.24 -6.75
CA CYS A 108 -8.95 4.52 -5.50
C CYS A 108 -8.57 5.48 -4.35
N ARG A 109 -7.87 6.58 -4.65
CA ARG A 109 -7.53 7.61 -3.66
C ARG A 109 -8.79 8.29 -3.12
N GLY A 110 -9.76 8.59 -4.00
CA GLY A 110 -11.07 9.13 -3.63
C GLY A 110 -11.90 8.16 -2.77
N PHE A 111 -11.84 6.85 -3.06
CA PHE A 111 -12.46 5.83 -2.23
C PHE A 111 -11.94 5.85 -0.79
N LEU A 112 -10.62 5.85 -0.59
CA LEU A 112 -10.04 5.93 0.76
C LEU A 112 -10.40 7.23 1.47
N ARG A 113 -10.46 8.35 0.76
CA ARG A 113 -10.91 9.63 1.31
C ARG A 113 -12.36 9.53 1.78
N GLN A 114 -13.23 8.87 1.03
CA GLN A 114 -14.61 8.63 1.41
C GLN A 114 -14.70 7.78 2.69
N MET A 115 -13.95 6.70 2.80
CA MET A 115 -13.91 5.86 4.02
C MET A 115 -13.47 6.67 5.24
N SER A 116 -12.44 7.49 5.11
CA SER A 116 -11.99 8.38 6.19
C SER A 116 -13.08 9.39 6.62
N ARG A 117 -13.91 9.85 5.69
CA ARG A 117 -15.05 10.73 6.00
C ARG A 117 -16.17 9.97 6.73
N SER A 118 -16.39 8.69 6.39
CA SER A 118 -17.41 7.85 7.05
C SER A 118 -17.08 7.65 8.54
N PHE A 119 -15.81 7.40 8.88
CA PHE A 119 -15.38 7.36 10.28
C PHE A 119 -15.64 8.67 11.02
N ARG A 120 -15.32 9.81 10.42
CA ARG A 120 -15.55 11.11 11.04
C ARG A 120 -17.04 11.39 11.32
N LYS A 121 -17.96 10.90 10.49
CA LYS A 121 -19.41 11.02 10.73
C LYS A 121 -19.86 10.29 12.00
N LEU A 122 -19.13 9.25 12.42
CA LEU A 122 -19.36 8.53 13.67
C LEU A 122 -18.58 9.13 14.86
N GLY A 123 -17.93 10.28 14.69
CA GLY A 123 -17.07 10.87 15.72
C GLY A 123 -15.74 10.15 15.91
N LEU A 124 -15.39 9.27 14.97
CA LEU A 124 -14.14 8.50 15.00
C LEU A 124 -13.06 9.15 14.13
N THR A 125 -11.81 9.07 14.58
CA THR A 125 -10.63 9.32 13.77
C THR A 125 -9.75 8.09 13.75
N CYS A 126 -9.00 7.90 12.65
CA CYS A 126 -8.11 6.78 12.48
C CYS A 126 -6.72 7.29 12.10
N ASN A 127 -5.70 6.77 12.76
CA ASN A 127 -4.32 6.87 12.32
C ASN A 127 -3.86 5.51 11.80
N VAL A 128 -3.06 5.52 10.75
CA VAL A 128 -2.55 4.33 10.08
C VAL A 128 -1.03 4.41 10.00
N GLY A 129 -0.35 3.32 10.34
CA GLY A 129 1.07 3.09 10.08
C GLY A 129 1.21 1.93 9.10
N ALA A 130 2.15 2.02 8.19
CA ALA A 130 2.49 0.95 7.26
C ALA A 130 3.94 0.54 7.46
N GLU A 131 4.16 -0.75 7.71
CA GLU A 131 5.48 -1.41 7.69
C GLU A 131 5.59 -2.07 6.31
N CYS A 132 6.59 -1.67 5.52
CA CYS A 132 6.69 -2.13 4.13
C CYS A 132 8.06 -2.77 3.88
N GLU A 133 8.06 -4.07 3.71
CA GLU A 133 9.24 -4.85 3.42
C GLU A 133 9.55 -4.86 1.92
N PHE A 134 10.84 -4.95 1.59
CA PHE A 134 11.33 -5.02 0.22
C PHE A 134 12.66 -5.76 0.14
N TYR A 135 12.97 -6.28 -1.05
CA TYR A 135 14.24 -6.93 -1.35
C TYR A 135 15.15 -6.04 -2.18
N LEU A 136 16.45 -6.21 -2.00
CA LEU A 136 17.50 -5.59 -2.80
C LEU A 136 18.30 -6.67 -3.52
N PHE A 137 18.41 -6.53 -4.85
CA PHE A 137 19.09 -7.46 -5.73
C PHE A 137 20.20 -6.77 -6.52
N GLU A 138 21.24 -7.52 -6.85
CA GLU A 138 22.27 -7.09 -7.79
C GLU A 138 21.67 -6.93 -9.20
N ASN A 139 22.23 -6.01 -9.98
CA ASN A 139 22.02 -5.95 -11.42
C ASN A 139 23.12 -6.73 -12.14
N ASP A 140 22.84 -7.24 -13.34
CA ASP A 140 23.84 -7.82 -14.22
C ASP A 140 24.76 -6.73 -14.83
N ASP A 141 25.81 -7.16 -15.55
CA ASP A 141 26.76 -6.25 -16.21
C ASP A 141 26.12 -5.29 -17.24
N ARG A 142 24.88 -5.54 -17.60
CA ARG A 142 24.08 -4.70 -18.51
C ARG A 142 23.07 -3.82 -17.76
N GLY A 143 23.10 -3.80 -16.44
CA GLY A 143 22.19 -3.07 -15.58
C GLY A 143 20.77 -3.67 -15.50
N ARG A 144 20.59 -4.95 -15.85
CA ARG A 144 19.28 -5.61 -15.75
C ARG A 144 19.13 -6.29 -14.39
N PRO A 145 17.95 -6.30 -13.79
CA PRO A 145 17.67 -6.96 -12.52
C PRO A 145 18.06 -8.45 -12.54
N THR A 146 18.67 -8.91 -11.46
CA THR A 146 18.91 -10.33 -11.18
C THR A 146 18.08 -10.79 -9.98
N ARG A 147 18.25 -12.06 -9.56
CA ARG A 147 17.74 -12.58 -8.27
C ARG A 147 18.87 -12.89 -7.29
N ILE A 148 20.00 -12.27 -7.46
CA ILE A 148 21.13 -12.40 -6.54
C ILE A 148 20.93 -11.34 -5.46
N PRO A 149 20.65 -11.71 -4.19
CA PRO A 149 20.56 -10.75 -3.11
C PRO A 149 21.86 -10.00 -2.94
N ILE A 150 21.80 -8.74 -2.50
CA ILE A 150 23.02 -7.92 -2.29
C ILE A 150 23.88 -8.42 -1.13
N ASP A 151 23.32 -9.27 -0.26
CA ASP A 151 23.96 -9.84 0.91
C ASP A 151 23.32 -11.16 1.35
N PHE A 152 23.86 -11.73 2.43
CA PHE A 152 23.38 -12.94 3.09
C PHE A 152 23.07 -12.69 4.57
N GLY A 153 22.76 -11.45 4.93
CA GLY A 153 22.32 -11.06 6.27
C GLY A 153 21.01 -11.70 6.68
N GLY A 154 20.70 -11.63 7.96
CA GLY A 154 19.47 -12.05 8.57
C GLY A 154 18.89 -10.96 9.48
N TYR A 155 17.87 -11.31 10.25
CA TYR A 155 17.10 -10.37 11.07
C TYR A 155 17.98 -9.60 12.04
N PHE A 156 17.98 -8.26 11.91
CA PHE A 156 18.79 -7.31 12.71
C PHE A 156 20.31 -7.45 12.57
N ASP A 157 20.80 -8.14 11.58
CA ASP A 157 22.23 -8.16 11.30
C ASP A 157 22.72 -6.75 10.95
N VAL A 158 24.01 -6.54 11.17
CA VAL A 158 24.73 -5.29 10.93
C VAL A 158 25.87 -5.51 9.95
N ALA A 159 26.44 -4.43 9.40
CA ALA A 159 27.61 -4.53 8.53
C ALA A 159 28.75 -5.31 9.22
N PRO A 160 29.50 -6.22 8.51
CA PRO A 160 29.47 -6.38 7.05
C PRO A 160 28.45 -7.40 6.50
N LEU A 161 27.65 -8.06 7.36
CA LEU A 161 26.64 -9.02 6.92
C LEU A 161 25.48 -8.32 6.21
N ASP A 162 25.06 -7.16 6.72
CA ASP A 162 24.09 -6.26 6.13
C ASP A 162 24.78 -5.29 5.15
N ALA A 163 24.69 -5.53 3.85
CA ALA A 163 25.22 -4.63 2.84
C ALA A 163 24.23 -3.48 2.48
N GLY A 164 22.99 -3.57 2.93
CA GLY A 164 21.94 -2.59 2.65
C GLY A 164 21.90 -1.37 3.58
N GLU A 165 22.69 -1.35 4.66
CA GLU A 165 22.63 -0.31 5.71
C GLU A 165 22.74 1.12 5.17
N ASN A 166 23.75 1.38 4.30
CA ASN A 166 23.93 2.71 3.72
C ASN A 166 22.83 3.08 2.73
N LEU A 167 22.28 2.11 2.00
CA LEU A 167 21.17 2.34 1.08
C LEU A 167 19.90 2.73 1.86
N ARG A 168 19.57 2.00 2.95
CA ARG A 168 18.44 2.35 3.83
C ARG A 168 18.63 3.74 4.44
N ARG A 169 19.84 4.09 4.87
CA ARG A 169 20.16 5.43 5.35
C ARG A 169 19.84 6.50 4.29
N ASP A 170 20.25 6.30 3.06
CA ASP A 170 20.01 7.26 1.97
C ASP A 170 18.50 7.33 1.62
N ILE A 171 17.78 6.22 1.70
CA ILE A 171 16.32 6.18 1.58
C ILE A 171 15.69 7.03 2.69
N CYS A 172 16.02 6.81 3.96
CA CYS A 172 15.47 7.54 5.09
C CYS A 172 15.71 9.05 4.98
N LEU A 173 16.94 9.47 4.64
CA LEU A 173 17.26 10.88 4.43
C LEU A 173 16.48 11.50 3.26
N THR A 174 16.27 10.74 2.19
CA THR A 174 15.43 11.18 1.06
C THR A 174 13.97 11.32 1.48
N MET A 175 13.44 10.38 2.29
CA MET A 175 12.10 10.47 2.87
C MET A 175 11.92 11.73 3.71
N GLU A 176 12.87 12.04 4.61
CA GLU A 176 12.85 13.26 5.43
C GLU A 176 12.84 14.55 4.58
N GLN A 177 13.66 14.60 3.52
CA GLN A 177 13.69 15.73 2.57
C GLN A 177 12.33 15.94 1.89
N MET A 178 11.53 14.87 1.75
CA MET A 178 10.20 14.91 1.15
C MET A 178 9.08 15.10 2.18
N GLY A 179 9.41 15.35 3.45
CA GLY A 179 8.44 15.56 4.52
C GLY A 179 7.76 14.29 5.02
N MET A 180 8.35 13.12 4.75
CA MET A 180 7.98 11.86 5.38
C MET A 180 8.77 11.69 6.67
N SER A 181 8.27 10.88 7.59
CA SER A 181 8.90 10.64 8.89
C SER A 181 9.21 9.15 9.05
N PRO A 182 10.39 8.67 8.60
CA PRO A 182 10.83 7.31 8.88
C PRO A 182 11.04 7.14 10.39
N GLN A 183 10.78 5.93 10.90
CA GLN A 183 10.88 5.64 12.34
C GLN A 183 11.93 4.57 12.64
N HIS A 184 11.86 3.42 12.01
CA HIS A 184 12.82 2.33 12.14
C HIS A 184 13.31 1.89 10.77
N SER A 185 14.51 1.32 10.72
CA SER A 185 15.07 0.75 9.51
C SER A 185 16.04 -0.37 9.90
N HIS A 186 15.87 -1.55 9.35
CA HIS A 186 16.69 -2.72 9.67
C HIS A 186 16.73 -3.73 8.53
N HIS A 187 17.69 -4.67 8.62
CA HIS A 187 17.72 -5.87 7.80
C HIS A 187 16.65 -6.84 8.28
N GLU A 188 15.93 -7.47 7.34
CA GLU A 188 14.91 -8.47 7.60
C GLU A 188 15.46 -9.91 7.54
N SER A 189 14.57 -10.90 7.68
CA SER A 189 14.95 -12.31 7.81
C SER A 189 15.50 -12.92 6.54
N GLY A 190 15.05 -12.44 5.36
CA GLY A 190 15.53 -12.95 4.06
C GLY A 190 16.82 -12.25 3.61
N HIS A 191 17.65 -12.97 2.87
CA HIS A 191 18.89 -12.42 2.30
C HIS A 191 18.60 -11.22 1.38
N GLY A 192 19.18 -10.07 1.68
CA GLY A 192 18.91 -8.81 0.98
C GLY A 192 17.53 -8.21 1.27
N GLN A 193 16.79 -8.72 2.27
CA GLN A 193 15.49 -8.18 2.67
C GLN A 193 15.64 -7.05 3.68
N ASN A 194 14.84 -6.00 3.50
CA ASN A 194 14.91 -4.77 4.26
C ASN A 194 13.52 -4.29 4.66
N GLU A 195 13.43 -3.56 5.77
CA GLU A 195 12.22 -2.90 6.22
C GLU A 195 12.52 -1.46 6.64
N ILE A 196 11.61 -0.55 6.34
CA ILE A 196 11.61 0.82 6.84
C ILE A 196 10.18 1.19 7.23
N ASP A 197 9.99 1.51 8.50
CA ASP A 197 8.73 1.94 9.06
C ASP A 197 8.60 3.46 9.04
N CYS A 198 7.36 3.93 9.00
CA CYS A 198 7.03 5.33 9.11
C CYS A 198 6.15 5.61 10.32
N HIS A 199 6.29 6.81 10.87
CA HIS A 199 5.35 7.31 11.85
C HIS A 199 3.92 7.31 11.31
N TYR A 200 2.95 7.07 12.21
CA TYR A 200 1.53 7.04 11.89
C TYR A 200 1.04 8.38 11.33
N ALA A 201 0.12 8.31 10.38
CA ALA A 201 -0.55 9.46 9.80
C ALA A 201 -2.03 9.14 9.56
N GLY A 202 -2.81 10.11 9.10
CA GLY A 202 -4.16 9.84 8.62
C GLY A 202 -4.16 8.88 7.43
N PRO A 203 -5.23 8.10 7.22
CA PRO A 203 -5.26 7.00 6.25
C PRO A 203 -4.81 7.39 4.83
N LEU A 204 -5.31 8.53 4.33
CA LEU A 204 -4.98 9.01 2.98
C LEU A 204 -3.49 9.39 2.87
N LYS A 205 -2.95 10.08 3.88
CA LYS A 205 -1.53 10.46 3.92
C LYS A 205 -0.63 9.22 3.99
N THR A 206 -1.04 8.20 4.74
CA THR A 206 -0.28 6.94 4.81
C THR A 206 -0.26 6.22 3.47
N ALA A 207 -1.39 6.15 2.75
CA ALA A 207 -1.43 5.56 1.41
C ALA A 207 -0.56 6.33 0.42
N ASP A 208 -0.63 7.68 0.42
CA ASP A 208 0.26 8.54 -0.36
C ASP A 208 1.73 8.30 0.00
N ASN A 209 2.05 8.14 1.29
CA ASN A 209 3.40 7.84 1.77
C ASN A 209 3.89 6.47 1.29
N VAL A 210 3.07 5.41 1.29
CA VAL A 210 3.45 4.08 0.77
C VAL A 210 3.75 4.17 -0.73
N MET A 211 2.94 4.89 -1.51
CA MET A 211 3.22 5.12 -2.93
C MET A 211 4.54 5.82 -3.15
N MET A 212 4.79 6.91 -2.39
CA MET A 212 6.02 7.67 -2.45
C MET A 212 7.22 6.85 -1.98
N PHE A 213 7.08 6.09 -0.90
CA PHE A 213 8.11 5.19 -0.37
C PHE A 213 8.62 4.23 -1.45
N LYS A 214 7.73 3.54 -2.14
CA LYS A 214 8.12 2.64 -3.24
C LYS A 214 8.91 3.37 -4.33
N GLN A 215 8.51 4.59 -4.67
CA GLN A 215 9.23 5.41 -5.66
C GLN A 215 10.61 5.82 -5.16
N ILE A 216 10.74 6.25 -3.90
CA ILE A 216 12.02 6.61 -3.27
C ILE A 216 12.98 5.42 -3.26
N VAL A 217 12.51 4.27 -2.75
CA VAL A 217 13.32 3.05 -2.65
C VAL A 217 13.87 2.66 -4.03
N ARG A 218 13.02 2.59 -5.06
CA ARG A 218 13.45 2.28 -6.44
C ARG A 218 14.42 3.32 -7.00
N ALA A 219 14.15 4.61 -6.78
CA ALA A 219 15.02 5.68 -7.28
C ALA A 219 16.41 5.67 -6.62
N VAL A 220 16.48 5.44 -5.30
CA VAL A 220 17.74 5.36 -4.56
C VAL A 220 18.49 4.09 -4.93
N ALA A 221 17.81 2.94 -5.01
CA ALA A 221 18.43 1.67 -5.43
C ALA A 221 19.04 1.79 -6.85
N MET A 222 18.25 2.30 -7.81
CA MET A 222 18.73 2.49 -9.19
C MET A 222 19.98 3.39 -9.26
N ARG A 223 20.03 4.47 -8.47
CA ARG A 223 21.22 5.37 -8.42
C ARG A 223 22.46 4.69 -7.86
N ASN A 224 22.27 3.64 -7.06
CA ASN A 224 23.34 2.82 -6.49
C ASN A 224 23.63 1.55 -7.33
N GLY A 225 23.03 1.40 -8.52
CA GLY A 225 23.22 0.23 -9.37
C GLY A 225 22.55 -1.06 -8.86
N ILE A 226 21.57 -0.93 -7.97
CA ILE A 226 20.85 -2.01 -7.30
C ILE A 226 19.40 -2.02 -7.76
N HIS A 227 18.79 -3.20 -7.82
CA HIS A 227 17.35 -3.36 -8.06
C HIS A 227 16.58 -3.57 -6.74
N ALA A 228 15.50 -2.81 -6.54
CA ALA A 228 14.62 -2.96 -5.41
C ALA A 228 13.31 -3.63 -5.83
N SER A 229 12.96 -4.74 -5.18
CA SER A 229 11.75 -5.53 -5.46
C SER A 229 10.73 -5.43 -4.33
N PHE A 230 9.49 -5.19 -4.69
CA PHE A 230 8.32 -5.23 -3.82
C PHE A 230 7.44 -6.47 -4.08
N LEU A 231 7.99 -7.49 -4.74
CA LEU A 231 7.28 -8.76 -4.92
C LEU A 231 7.02 -9.44 -3.56
N PRO A 232 5.84 -10.04 -3.37
CA PRO A 232 5.46 -10.71 -2.11
C PRO A 232 6.34 -11.88 -1.73
N LYS A 233 6.90 -12.59 -2.70
CA LYS A 233 7.77 -13.76 -2.50
C LYS A 233 8.77 -13.84 -3.67
N PRO A 234 9.79 -12.98 -3.72
CA PRO A 234 10.73 -12.94 -4.84
C PRO A 234 11.67 -14.15 -4.88
N LEU A 235 11.98 -14.72 -3.71
CA LEU A 235 12.80 -15.91 -3.55
C LEU A 235 12.00 -17.03 -2.89
N PRO A 236 11.90 -18.24 -3.51
CA PRO A 236 11.07 -19.33 -2.98
C PRO A 236 11.46 -19.78 -1.57
N ASP A 237 12.77 -19.80 -1.29
CA ASP A 237 13.35 -20.37 -0.06
C ASP A 237 13.68 -19.30 1.00
N GLN A 238 13.29 -18.04 0.79
CA GLN A 238 13.49 -16.93 1.71
C GLN A 238 12.15 -16.38 2.21
N ALA A 239 12.16 -15.56 3.25
CA ALA A 239 10.96 -14.89 3.75
C ALA A 239 10.24 -14.09 2.64
N GLY A 240 8.92 -14.01 2.69
CA GLY A 240 8.13 -13.14 1.81
C GLY A 240 8.06 -11.73 2.38
N SER A 241 7.82 -10.72 1.52
CA SER A 241 7.64 -9.33 1.94
C SER A 241 6.20 -9.06 2.38
N GLY A 242 6.03 -8.46 3.55
CA GLY A 242 4.77 -7.99 4.11
C GLY A 242 4.55 -6.48 3.88
N LEU A 243 3.28 -6.11 3.91
CA LEU A 243 2.81 -4.74 4.11
C LEU A 243 1.89 -4.75 5.32
N HIS A 244 2.46 -4.68 6.52
CA HIS A 244 1.65 -4.71 7.73
C HIS A 244 0.94 -3.38 7.92
N ILE A 245 -0.38 -3.44 8.11
CA ILE A 245 -1.20 -2.25 8.30
C ILE A 245 -1.56 -2.13 9.78
N ASN A 246 -0.98 -1.14 10.43
CA ASN A 246 -1.23 -0.78 11.82
C ASN A 246 -2.30 0.31 11.88
N LEU A 247 -3.30 0.16 12.75
CA LEU A 247 -4.41 1.10 12.87
C LEU A 247 -4.67 1.44 14.34
N SER A 248 -4.87 2.74 14.60
CA SER A 248 -5.35 3.23 15.89
C SER A 248 -6.64 4.00 15.66
N LEU A 249 -7.66 3.71 16.47
CA LEU A 249 -8.94 4.43 16.44
C LEU A 249 -9.06 5.34 17.65
N TYR A 250 -9.57 6.54 17.42
CA TYR A 250 -9.78 7.52 18.48
C TYR A 250 -11.22 8.02 18.48
N MET A 251 -11.76 8.19 19.69
CA MET A 251 -13.01 8.89 19.96
C MET A 251 -12.77 9.85 21.13
N ASP A 252 -13.14 11.10 20.97
CA ASP A 252 -12.94 12.16 22.00
C ASP A 252 -11.50 12.22 22.53
N GLY A 253 -10.52 12.03 21.64
CA GLY A 253 -9.10 12.05 21.96
C GLY A 253 -8.56 10.80 22.67
N ARG A 254 -9.36 9.78 22.90
CA ARG A 254 -8.94 8.51 23.53
C ARG A 254 -8.67 7.45 22.47
N ASN A 255 -7.57 6.74 22.61
CA ASN A 255 -7.26 5.57 21.80
C ASN A 255 -8.15 4.39 22.26
N LEU A 256 -8.97 3.86 21.34
CA LEU A 256 -9.91 2.78 21.63
C LEU A 256 -9.25 1.39 21.74
N PHE A 257 -7.98 1.26 21.37
CA PHE A 257 -7.20 0.03 21.54
C PHE A 257 -6.40 0.01 22.83
N GLU A 258 -6.51 1.05 23.68
CA GLU A 258 -5.84 1.07 24.97
C GLU A 258 -6.59 0.20 25.99
N GLY A 259 -5.87 -0.65 26.71
CA GLY A 259 -6.40 -1.56 27.72
C GLY A 259 -7.01 -2.84 27.16
N ASP A 260 -8.03 -3.35 27.87
CA ASP A 260 -8.73 -4.57 27.44
C ASP A 260 -9.82 -4.24 26.42
N ILE A 261 -9.85 -4.98 25.34
CA ILE A 261 -10.82 -4.84 24.27
C ILE A 261 -12.02 -5.72 24.59
N ALA A 262 -13.13 -5.11 24.98
CA ALA A 262 -14.39 -5.84 25.15
C ALA A 262 -14.94 -6.29 23.79
N PRO A 263 -15.51 -7.50 23.68
CA PRO A 263 -16.01 -8.03 22.42
C PRO A 263 -17.06 -7.16 21.71
N ASP A 264 -17.86 -6.44 22.47
CA ASP A 264 -18.96 -5.56 22.02
C ASP A 264 -18.56 -4.07 21.98
N SER A 265 -17.28 -3.75 22.25
CA SER A 265 -16.77 -2.39 22.12
C SER A 265 -16.61 -1.98 20.65
N ILE A 266 -16.49 -0.68 20.37
CA ILE A 266 -16.20 -0.16 19.02
C ILE A 266 -14.92 -0.78 18.47
N ALA A 267 -13.86 -0.85 19.28
CA ALA A 267 -12.58 -1.48 18.88
C ALA A 267 -12.75 -2.99 18.62
N GLY A 268 -13.52 -3.69 19.47
CA GLY A 268 -13.85 -5.12 19.28
C GLY A 268 -14.66 -5.35 18.00
N SER A 269 -15.70 -4.57 17.78
CA SER A 269 -16.52 -4.65 16.58
C SER A 269 -15.76 -4.30 15.31
N PHE A 270 -14.86 -3.32 15.36
CA PHE A 270 -13.92 -3.02 14.25
C PHE A 270 -13.06 -4.24 13.88
N MET A 271 -12.42 -4.85 14.88
CA MET A 271 -11.60 -6.05 14.65
C MET A 271 -12.43 -7.23 14.14
N ALA A 272 -13.65 -7.40 14.67
CA ALA A 272 -14.56 -8.44 14.23
C ALA A 272 -14.97 -8.28 12.75
N GLY A 273 -15.23 -7.06 12.30
CA GLY A 273 -15.48 -6.74 10.89
C GLY A 273 -14.30 -7.04 9.99
N VAL A 274 -13.09 -6.63 10.39
CA VAL A 274 -11.86 -6.94 9.66
C VAL A 274 -11.65 -8.46 9.53
N LEU A 275 -11.88 -9.22 10.60
CA LEU A 275 -11.78 -10.68 10.57
C LEU A 275 -12.86 -11.31 9.66
N ALA A 276 -14.11 -10.85 9.78
CA ALA A 276 -15.23 -11.37 9.01
C ALA A 276 -15.02 -11.25 7.49
N HIS A 277 -14.44 -10.14 7.05
CA HIS A 277 -14.22 -9.83 5.64
C HIS A 277 -12.81 -10.18 5.11
N SER A 278 -11.91 -10.65 5.97
CA SER A 278 -10.49 -10.85 5.58
C SER A 278 -10.28 -11.74 4.36
N ARG A 279 -11.12 -12.77 4.16
CA ARG A 279 -11.06 -13.63 2.97
C ARG A 279 -11.50 -12.92 1.70
N GLU A 280 -12.50 -12.07 1.80
CA GLU A 280 -13.04 -11.27 0.69
C GLU A 280 -12.05 -10.18 0.27
N LEU A 281 -11.27 -9.65 1.23
CA LEU A 281 -10.26 -8.64 0.99
C LEU A 281 -8.99 -9.21 0.33
N THR A 282 -8.75 -10.53 0.41
CA THR A 282 -7.45 -11.12 0.07
C THR A 282 -7.02 -10.83 -1.37
N VAL A 283 -7.94 -10.79 -2.35
CA VAL A 283 -7.59 -10.46 -3.74
C VAL A 283 -7.04 -9.05 -3.92
N PHE A 284 -7.41 -8.12 -3.04
CA PHE A 284 -6.94 -6.72 -3.06
C PHE A 284 -5.70 -6.50 -2.21
N THR A 285 -5.59 -7.23 -1.10
CA THR A 285 -4.45 -7.14 -0.18
C THR A 285 -3.26 -7.98 -0.64
N ASN A 286 -3.50 -8.99 -1.49
CA ASN A 286 -2.54 -9.99 -1.97
C ASN A 286 -2.81 -10.32 -3.46
N PRO A 287 -2.55 -9.35 -4.37
CA PRO A 287 -3.07 -9.39 -5.73
C PRO A 287 -2.27 -10.25 -6.70
N LEU A 288 -1.10 -10.76 -6.31
CA LEU A 288 -0.26 -11.53 -7.21
C LEU A 288 -0.34 -13.05 -6.93
N PRO A 289 -0.12 -13.90 -7.94
CA PRO A 289 -0.10 -15.35 -7.74
C PRO A 289 0.92 -15.82 -6.69
N ASN A 290 2.08 -15.15 -6.59
CA ASN A 290 3.11 -15.47 -5.60
C ASN A 290 2.82 -14.89 -4.19
N SER A 291 1.82 -14.02 -4.03
CA SER A 291 1.31 -13.58 -2.72
C SER A 291 0.90 -14.78 -1.85
N TYR A 292 0.29 -15.80 -2.46
CA TYR A 292 -0.24 -16.98 -1.78
C TYR A 292 0.84 -17.98 -1.35
N GLN A 293 2.04 -17.87 -1.90
CA GLN A 293 3.22 -18.64 -1.47
C GLN A 293 3.81 -18.11 -0.16
N ARG A 294 3.46 -16.88 0.23
CA ARG A 294 3.88 -16.27 1.48
C ARG A 294 3.11 -16.83 2.68
N PHE A 295 1.81 -17.13 2.53
CA PHE A 295 0.94 -17.49 3.63
C PHE A 295 1.33 -18.80 4.35
N GLY A 296 1.49 -18.71 5.67
CA GLY A 296 1.82 -19.82 6.56
C GLY A 296 3.32 -20.14 6.62
N CYS A 297 4.17 -19.30 6.07
CA CYS A 297 5.62 -19.39 6.10
C CYS A 297 6.20 -18.10 6.69
N ASP A 298 7.35 -18.19 7.35
CA ASP A 298 8.20 -17.05 7.72
C ASP A 298 7.42 -15.86 8.32
N GLU A 299 6.67 -16.10 9.38
CA GLU A 299 5.82 -15.12 10.10
C GLU A 299 4.60 -14.57 9.32
N ALA A 300 4.33 -15.02 8.09
CA ALA A 300 3.14 -14.63 7.37
C ALA A 300 1.91 -15.46 7.79
N PRO A 301 0.79 -14.83 8.20
CA PRO A 301 -0.38 -15.55 8.70
C PRO A 301 -1.13 -16.26 7.56
N ARG A 302 -1.80 -17.36 7.91
CA ARG A 302 -2.67 -18.11 6.97
C ARG A 302 -4.13 -18.18 7.43
N TYR A 303 -4.39 -18.10 8.73
CA TYR A 303 -5.70 -18.38 9.31
C TYR A 303 -6.36 -17.10 9.80
N VAL A 304 -7.69 -17.03 9.63
CA VAL A 304 -8.51 -15.94 10.13
C VAL A 304 -8.59 -16.04 11.65
N SER A 305 -7.81 -15.24 12.33
CA SER A 305 -7.66 -15.28 13.78
C SER A 305 -7.00 -14.01 14.30
N TRP A 306 -7.16 -13.77 15.61
CA TRP A 306 -6.48 -12.69 16.27
C TRP A 306 -5.91 -13.11 17.63
N SER A 307 -4.92 -12.38 18.10
CA SER A 307 -4.37 -12.53 19.45
C SER A 307 -3.61 -11.30 19.90
N ARG A 308 -3.30 -11.25 21.19
CA ARG A 308 -2.32 -10.33 21.75
C ARG A 308 -0.91 -10.90 21.52
N GLN A 309 0.02 -10.06 21.07
CA GLN A 309 1.48 -10.31 20.95
C GLN A 309 1.90 -11.42 19.95
N ASN A 310 1.06 -12.41 19.65
CA ASN A 310 1.40 -13.57 18.85
C ASN A 310 1.48 -13.23 17.34
N ARG A 311 2.68 -13.37 16.75
CA ARG A 311 2.97 -13.00 15.35
C ARG A 311 2.45 -14.00 14.31
N SER A 312 1.95 -15.18 14.71
CA SER A 312 1.35 -16.14 13.77
C SER A 312 -0.11 -15.83 13.42
N GLN A 313 -0.67 -14.77 13.99
CA GLN A 313 -2.07 -14.38 13.82
C GLN A 313 -2.24 -13.38 12.68
N LEU A 314 -3.42 -13.43 12.01
CA LEU A 314 -3.77 -12.46 10.96
C LEU A 314 -3.93 -11.04 11.53
N VAL A 315 -4.60 -10.95 12.66
CA VAL A 315 -4.80 -9.68 13.39
C VAL A 315 -4.11 -9.79 14.75
N ARG A 316 -3.24 -8.85 15.04
CA ARG A 316 -2.44 -8.81 16.26
C ARG A 316 -2.68 -7.51 17.00
N LEU A 317 -2.73 -7.59 18.33
CA LEU A 317 -2.65 -6.43 19.22
C LEU A 317 -1.24 -6.42 19.83
N PRO A 318 -0.30 -5.60 19.35
CA PRO A 318 1.03 -5.48 19.93
C PRO A 318 0.97 -5.00 21.38
N SER A 319 2.00 -5.35 22.18
CA SER A 319 2.16 -4.77 23.51
C SER A 319 2.58 -3.31 23.36
N ALA A 320 1.70 -2.40 23.75
CA ALA A 320 1.91 -0.96 23.64
C ALA A 320 1.06 -0.23 24.69
N HIS A 321 1.34 1.05 24.90
CA HIS A 321 0.64 1.92 25.84
C HIS A 321 0.30 3.27 25.18
N GLY A 322 -0.81 3.87 25.62
CA GLY A 322 -1.24 5.20 25.20
C GLY A 322 -1.47 5.30 23.68
N GLU A 323 -0.85 6.29 23.07
CA GLU A 323 -0.97 6.56 21.62
C GLU A 323 -0.41 5.45 20.72
N PHE A 324 0.47 4.59 21.23
CA PHE A 324 1.05 3.47 20.49
C PHE A 324 0.17 2.21 20.46
N CYS A 325 -0.95 2.21 21.21
CA CYS A 325 -1.91 1.10 21.17
C CYS A 325 -2.57 1.03 19.80
N ARG A 326 -2.55 -0.16 19.21
CA ARG A 326 -2.97 -0.38 17.83
C ARG A 326 -3.39 -1.80 17.57
N VAL A 327 -4.12 -1.99 16.50
CA VAL A 327 -4.31 -3.28 15.85
C VAL A 327 -3.42 -3.36 14.62
N GLU A 328 -2.79 -4.50 14.39
CA GLU A 328 -1.92 -4.79 13.25
C GLU A 328 -2.55 -5.88 12.39
N LEU A 329 -2.79 -5.59 11.12
CA LEU A 329 -3.19 -6.59 10.11
C LEU A 329 -1.96 -7.03 9.33
N ARG A 330 -1.61 -8.32 9.44
CA ARG A 330 -0.35 -8.89 8.93
C ARG A 330 -0.48 -9.63 7.59
N GLY A 331 -1.71 -9.75 7.07
CA GLY A 331 -1.97 -10.45 5.81
C GLY A 331 -1.47 -9.74 4.54
N PRO A 332 -1.66 -8.42 4.38
CA PRO A 332 -1.34 -7.70 3.17
C PRO A 332 0.14 -7.80 2.76
N ASP A 333 0.40 -7.62 1.47
CA ASP A 333 1.74 -7.55 0.91
C ASP A 333 1.96 -6.28 0.06
N PRO A 334 3.22 -5.94 -0.26
CA PRO A 334 3.54 -4.70 -0.95
C PRO A 334 2.98 -4.56 -2.37
N ALA A 335 2.52 -5.64 -3.01
CA ALA A 335 1.92 -5.57 -4.34
C ALA A 335 0.50 -4.97 -4.32
N GLY A 336 -0.15 -4.95 -3.15
CA GLY A 336 -1.49 -4.36 -2.99
C GLY A 336 -1.50 -2.85 -3.28
N ASN A 337 -2.61 -2.38 -3.88
CA ASN A 337 -2.88 -0.95 -4.02
C ASN A 337 -3.15 -0.34 -2.64
N PRO A 338 -2.30 0.54 -2.08
CA PRO A 338 -2.43 1.00 -0.70
C PRO A 338 -3.73 1.74 -0.42
N TYR A 339 -4.31 2.41 -1.42
CA TYR A 339 -5.61 3.08 -1.26
C TYR A 339 -6.75 2.08 -1.12
N LEU A 340 -6.73 0.99 -1.91
CA LEU A 340 -7.73 -0.08 -1.80
C LEU A 340 -7.49 -0.92 -0.54
N VAL A 341 -6.24 -1.28 -0.25
CA VAL A 341 -5.89 -2.05 0.94
C VAL A 341 -6.39 -1.36 2.21
N ILE A 342 -5.97 -0.12 2.44
CA ILE A 342 -6.37 0.63 3.64
C ILE A 342 -7.87 0.94 3.61
N GLY A 343 -8.40 1.35 2.45
CA GLY A 343 -9.81 1.70 2.30
C GLY A 343 -10.76 0.55 2.60
N LEU A 344 -10.46 -0.65 2.10
CA LEU A 344 -11.27 -1.85 2.33
C LEU A 344 -11.13 -2.39 3.77
N ILE A 345 -9.94 -2.28 4.38
CA ILE A 345 -9.78 -2.60 5.81
C ILE A 345 -10.65 -1.67 6.67
N LEU A 346 -10.66 -0.38 6.36
CA LEU A 346 -11.53 0.58 7.05
C LEU A 346 -13.01 0.28 6.81
N ALA A 347 -13.40 -0.03 5.57
CA ALA A 347 -14.78 -0.41 5.24
C ALA A 347 -15.22 -1.66 6.02
N ALA A 348 -14.37 -2.70 6.06
CA ALA A 348 -14.64 -3.92 6.83
C ALA A 348 -14.80 -3.65 8.33
N GLY A 349 -13.93 -2.81 8.89
CA GLY A 349 -14.04 -2.39 10.28
C GLY A 349 -15.31 -1.57 10.54
N LEU A 350 -15.71 -0.72 9.60
CA LEU A 350 -16.95 0.09 9.68
C LEU A 350 -18.19 -0.80 9.67
N ASP A 351 -18.26 -1.78 8.75
CA ASP A 351 -19.33 -2.79 8.73
C ASP A 351 -19.46 -3.53 10.08
N GLY A 352 -18.31 -3.90 10.65
CA GLY A 352 -18.29 -4.52 11.98
C GLY A 352 -18.86 -3.63 13.08
N ILE A 353 -18.54 -2.34 13.07
CA ILE A 353 -19.06 -1.35 14.03
C ILE A 353 -20.59 -1.15 13.82
N GLU A 354 -21.03 -0.93 12.59
CA GLU A 354 -22.44 -0.68 12.27
C GLU A 354 -23.33 -1.88 12.60
N ARG A 355 -22.85 -3.10 12.32
CA ARG A 355 -23.54 -4.35 12.63
C ARG A 355 -23.32 -4.82 14.08
N LYS A 356 -22.47 -4.13 14.84
CA LYS A 356 -22.12 -4.49 16.23
C LYS A 356 -21.65 -5.95 16.32
N LEU A 357 -20.77 -6.35 15.40
CA LEU A 357 -20.22 -7.72 15.40
C LEU A 357 -19.42 -7.95 16.67
N PRO A 358 -19.65 -9.05 17.40
CA PRO A 358 -18.87 -9.35 18.59
C PRO A 358 -17.48 -9.89 18.16
N LEU A 359 -16.43 -9.42 18.80
CA LEU A 359 -15.09 -9.95 18.58
C LEU A 359 -15.02 -11.42 19.04
N PRO A 360 -14.61 -12.37 18.18
CA PRO A 360 -14.44 -13.76 18.58
C PRO A 360 -13.34 -13.93 19.63
N GLU A 361 -13.26 -15.11 20.26
CA GLU A 361 -12.20 -15.41 21.22
C GLU A 361 -10.82 -15.36 20.59
N ALA A 362 -9.85 -14.85 21.34
CA ALA A 362 -8.46 -14.77 20.92
C ALA A 362 -7.83 -16.16 20.79
N VAL A 363 -7.06 -16.37 19.73
CA VAL A 363 -6.35 -17.63 19.48
C VAL A 363 -4.88 -17.44 19.82
N ASN A 364 -4.47 -17.83 21.03
CA ASN A 364 -3.09 -17.67 21.48
C ASN A 364 -2.27 -18.99 21.32
N ARG A 365 -2.27 -19.52 20.09
CA ARG A 365 -1.48 -20.71 19.71
C ARG A 365 -0.55 -20.35 18.56
N ASN A 366 0.58 -21.02 18.44
CA ASN A 366 1.48 -20.86 17.28
C ASN A 366 0.85 -21.56 16.05
N LEU A 367 0.27 -20.78 15.15
CA LEU A 367 -0.45 -21.27 13.96
C LEU A 367 0.46 -21.70 12.81
N PHE A 368 1.79 -21.58 12.93
CA PHE A 368 2.74 -22.20 11.99
C PHE A 368 2.82 -23.73 12.18
N HIS A 369 2.30 -24.24 13.29
CA HIS A 369 2.11 -25.68 13.48
C HIS A 369 0.72 -26.10 12.99
N PRO A 370 0.59 -26.95 11.93
CA PRO A 370 -0.70 -27.31 11.34
C PRO A 370 -1.73 -27.86 12.33
N SER A 371 -1.29 -28.62 13.35
CA SER A 371 -2.17 -29.16 14.38
C SER A 371 -2.81 -28.09 15.27
N ALA A 372 -2.19 -26.91 15.40
CA ALA A 372 -2.72 -25.82 16.19
C ALA A 372 -3.82 -25.01 15.47
N ALA A 373 -3.99 -25.21 14.17
CA ALA A 373 -4.95 -24.47 13.35
C ALA A 373 -6.31 -25.18 13.19
N ALA A 374 -6.50 -26.34 13.86
CA ALA A 374 -7.75 -27.08 13.75
C ALA A 374 -8.97 -26.22 14.11
N GLY A 375 -9.97 -26.23 13.22
CA GLY A 375 -11.23 -25.49 13.38
C GLY A 375 -11.15 -24.01 12.98
N LEU A 376 -10.00 -23.50 12.54
CA LEU A 376 -9.87 -22.14 12.04
C LEU A 376 -10.08 -22.08 10.52
N GLU A 377 -10.76 -21.02 10.08
CA GLU A 377 -10.90 -20.68 8.68
C GLU A 377 -9.57 -20.19 8.12
N SER A 378 -9.20 -20.60 6.90
CA SER A 378 -8.00 -20.13 6.23
C SER A 378 -8.29 -19.01 5.23
N LEU A 379 -7.33 -18.11 5.03
CA LEU A 379 -7.32 -17.24 3.86
C LEU A 379 -7.32 -18.09 2.57
N PRO A 380 -7.78 -17.53 1.44
CA PRO A 380 -7.67 -18.19 0.13
C PRO A 380 -6.24 -18.68 -0.12
N ARG A 381 -6.12 -19.83 -0.76
CA ARG A 381 -4.83 -20.50 -1.00
C ARG A 381 -4.20 -20.14 -2.34
N THR A 382 -5.01 -19.60 -3.23
CA THR A 382 -4.60 -19.21 -4.59
C THR A 382 -5.30 -17.92 -4.99
N LEU A 383 -4.73 -17.20 -5.96
CA LEU A 383 -5.37 -16.03 -6.56
C LEU A 383 -6.74 -16.38 -7.12
N ARG A 384 -6.89 -17.53 -7.77
CA ARG A 384 -8.18 -18.01 -8.30
C ARG A 384 -9.25 -18.17 -7.21
N GLU A 385 -8.89 -18.74 -6.06
CA GLU A 385 -9.82 -18.85 -4.92
C GLU A 385 -10.20 -17.46 -4.38
N ALA A 386 -9.24 -16.54 -4.25
CA ALA A 386 -9.48 -15.18 -3.79
C ALA A 386 -10.40 -14.39 -4.73
N ILE A 387 -10.22 -14.51 -6.04
CA ILE A 387 -11.12 -13.93 -7.06
C ILE A 387 -12.54 -14.47 -6.86
N THR A 388 -12.68 -15.77 -6.67
CA THR A 388 -13.99 -16.41 -6.48
C THR A 388 -14.69 -15.91 -5.22
N VAL A 389 -13.97 -15.87 -4.09
CA VAL A 389 -14.50 -15.39 -2.80
C VAL A 389 -14.93 -13.94 -2.89
N ALA A 390 -14.08 -13.07 -3.42
CA ALA A 390 -14.39 -11.64 -3.55
C ALA A 390 -15.50 -11.35 -4.57
N GLY A 391 -15.53 -12.10 -5.69
CA GLY A 391 -16.56 -11.95 -6.72
C GLY A 391 -17.96 -12.38 -6.28
N GLN A 392 -18.08 -13.18 -5.21
CA GLN A 392 -19.35 -13.59 -4.61
C GLN A 392 -19.72 -12.78 -3.36
N SER A 393 -18.88 -11.83 -2.97
CA SER A 393 -19.06 -11.04 -1.76
C SER A 393 -20.09 -9.94 -1.94
N GLU A 394 -21.13 -9.96 -1.13
CA GLU A 394 -22.10 -8.85 -1.02
C GLU A 394 -21.43 -7.59 -0.45
N PHE A 395 -20.46 -7.75 0.45
CA PHE A 395 -19.69 -6.65 1.03
C PHE A 395 -18.86 -5.94 -0.06
N ILE A 396 -18.08 -6.66 -0.84
CA ILE A 396 -17.30 -6.07 -1.94
C ILE A 396 -18.21 -5.41 -2.98
N SER A 397 -19.34 -6.04 -3.28
CA SER A 397 -20.33 -5.47 -4.20
C SER A 397 -20.95 -4.16 -3.72
N ALA A 398 -21.11 -4.00 -2.40
CA ALA A 398 -21.64 -2.78 -1.80
C ALA A 398 -20.58 -1.65 -1.73
N GLU A 399 -19.33 -2.00 -1.42
CA GLU A 399 -18.28 -1.01 -1.13
C GLU A 399 -17.59 -0.46 -2.38
N LEU A 400 -17.40 -1.27 -3.41
CA LEU A 400 -16.68 -0.85 -4.62
C LEU A 400 -17.62 -0.61 -5.80
N PRO A 401 -17.35 0.40 -6.66
CA PRO A 401 -18.10 0.59 -7.90
C PRO A 401 -18.04 -0.64 -8.81
N VAL A 402 -19.17 -1.06 -9.37
CA VAL A 402 -19.27 -2.25 -10.24
C VAL A 402 -18.29 -2.20 -11.41
N ALA A 403 -18.08 -1.01 -12.00
CA ALA A 403 -17.13 -0.86 -13.11
C ALA A 403 -15.68 -1.16 -12.68
N LEU A 404 -15.28 -0.76 -11.48
CA LEU A 404 -13.97 -1.09 -10.90
C LEU A 404 -13.86 -2.59 -10.65
N GLN A 405 -14.86 -3.19 -9.98
CA GLN A 405 -14.88 -4.62 -9.69
C GLN A 405 -14.70 -5.46 -10.95
N ASN A 406 -15.51 -5.20 -11.99
CA ASN A 406 -15.46 -5.97 -13.24
C ASN A 406 -14.06 -5.92 -13.87
N LYS A 407 -13.46 -4.74 -13.99
CA LYS A 407 -12.12 -4.56 -14.57
C LYS A 407 -11.02 -5.16 -13.71
N TYR A 408 -11.15 -5.04 -12.40
CA TYR A 408 -10.18 -5.61 -11.46
C TYR A 408 -10.20 -7.14 -11.55
N PHE A 409 -11.37 -7.75 -11.48
CA PHE A 409 -11.50 -9.21 -11.54
C PHE A 409 -11.17 -9.79 -12.94
N GLU A 410 -11.50 -9.08 -14.02
CA GLU A 410 -11.08 -9.46 -15.38
C GLU A 410 -9.55 -9.52 -15.48
N TYR A 411 -8.87 -8.48 -15.04
CA TYR A 411 -7.40 -8.43 -15.04
C TYR A 411 -6.78 -9.52 -14.16
N GLN A 412 -7.28 -9.68 -12.93
CA GLN A 412 -6.79 -10.69 -12.00
C GLN A 412 -7.01 -12.12 -12.53
N THR A 413 -8.11 -12.34 -13.24
CA THR A 413 -8.40 -13.64 -13.88
C THR A 413 -7.41 -13.91 -15.00
N GLN A 414 -7.10 -12.91 -15.83
CA GLN A 414 -6.09 -13.04 -16.88
C GLN A 414 -4.70 -13.30 -16.30
N LEU A 415 -4.31 -12.54 -15.26
CA LEU A 415 -3.04 -12.74 -14.55
C LEU A 415 -2.91 -14.16 -13.97
N CYS A 416 -3.99 -14.68 -13.39
CA CYS A 416 -4.04 -16.04 -12.88
C CYS A 416 -3.82 -17.08 -13.99
N HIS A 417 -4.49 -16.90 -15.14
CA HIS A 417 -4.33 -17.78 -16.29
C HIS A 417 -2.92 -17.73 -16.88
N ASP A 418 -2.34 -16.54 -17.00
CA ASP A 418 -0.99 -16.35 -17.54
C ASP A 418 0.06 -17.02 -16.64
N ALA A 419 -0.10 -16.90 -15.32
CA ALA A 419 0.76 -17.55 -14.34
C ALA A 419 0.67 -19.07 -14.36
N GLU A 420 -0.51 -19.64 -14.58
CA GLU A 420 -0.70 -21.09 -14.71
C GLU A 420 -0.12 -21.62 -16.01
N SER A 421 -0.17 -20.82 -17.09
CA SER A 421 0.33 -21.21 -18.42
C SER A 421 1.85 -21.09 -18.55
N ALA A 422 2.47 -20.18 -17.78
CA ALA A 422 3.90 -19.93 -17.83
C ALA A 422 4.44 -19.62 -16.42
N PRO A 423 4.63 -20.64 -15.56
CA PRO A 423 5.05 -20.43 -14.17
C PRO A 423 6.37 -19.67 -14.00
N CYS A 424 7.26 -19.69 -15.00
CA CYS A 424 8.50 -18.90 -14.99
C CYS A 424 8.27 -17.38 -15.06
N LEU A 425 7.12 -16.93 -15.61
CA LEU A 425 6.76 -15.51 -15.66
C LEU A 425 6.37 -14.94 -14.29
N LEU A 426 5.96 -15.78 -13.33
CA LEU A 426 5.65 -15.35 -11.96
C LEU A 426 6.77 -14.59 -11.28
N TYR A 427 8.00 -14.87 -11.70
CA TYR A 427 9.19 -14.27 -11.12
C TYR A 427 9.86 -13.23 -12.05
N THR A 428 9.38 -13.08 -13.28
CA THR A 428 9.83 -12.05 -14.22
C THR A 428 8.92 -10.83 -14.24
N SER A 429 7.78 -10.90 -13.54
CA SER A 429 6.81 -9.79 -13.46
C SER A 429 7.29 -8.60 -12.61
N ASP A 430 8.39 -8.75 -11.86
CA ASP A 430 9.09 -7.59 -11.29
C ASP A 430 9.56 -6.63 -12.40
N ALA A 431 9.95 -7.20 -13.55
CA ALA A 431 10.21 -6.42 -14.77
C ALA A 431 8.94 -5.85 -15.43
N ALA A 432 7.75 -6.29 -15.04
CA ALA A 432 6.49 -5.70 -15.50
C ALA A 432 6.06 -4.50 -14.62
N ASP A 433 6.42 -4.50 -13.35
CA ASP A 433 6.38 -3.31 -12.49
C ASP A 433 7.42 -2.27 -12.96
N ASP A 434 8.54 -2.72 -13.57
CA ASP A 434 9.59 -1.89 -14.17
C ASP A 434 9.29 -1.42 -15.61
N ARG A 435 8.20 -1.87 -16.25
CA ARG A 435 7.76 -1.32 -17.57
C ARG A 435 7.41 0.17 -17.53
N ILE A 436 7.57 0.82 -16.39
CA ILE A 436 7.34 2.26 -16.20
C ILE A 436 8.62 3.09 -16.37
N SER A 437 9.78 2.50 -16.63
CA SER A 437 11.05 3.25 -16.66
C SER A 437 11.82 3.22 -17.98
N VAL A 438 11.20 2.85 -19.10
CA VAL A 438 11.87 3.00 -20.41
C VAL A 438 10.87 3.67 -21.37
N ASP A 439 10.82 4.98 -21.30
CA ASP A 439 10.87 5.97 -22.38
C ASP A 439 11.02 7.39 -21.82
#